data_f581f2568587456f033dc4562a7b4f60
#
_entry.id   f581f2568587456f033dc4562a7b4f60
#
_cell.length_a   1.000
_cell.length_b   1.000
_cell.length_c   1.000
_cell.angle_alpha   90.00
_cell.angle_beta   90.00
_cell.angle_gamma   90.00
#
_symmetry.space_group_name_H-M   'P 1'
#
loop_
_entity.id
_entity.type
_entity.pdbx_description
1 polymer ?
#
loop_
_entity_poly.entity_id
_entity_poly.type
_entity_poly.pdbx_seq_one_letter_code
_entity_poly.pdbx_strand_id
1 'polypeptide(L)'
;MVSQFSSMKDLPTIQNYETPSRCHDPIRIRAHTLLCLQGFRGEGYSARFIENMAAIHRRLADDPSQGVEIIAAPDVLCSACPHVSTTGCLLHGAGSEHAMQAQDRDVLARLDLQEGDRMAWAEILNRIRTSLSGASLTNICGQCQWLSLGYCRDGLELLRASAQCPTPSFNGQMEDS
;
A
#
# COMPACT_ATOMS: atom_id res chain seq x y z
N MET A 1 -71.89 -19.83 11.38
CA MET A 1 -70.99 -18.76 11.82
C MET A 1 -69.66 -19.05 11.23
N VAL A 2 -69.28 -18.24 10.28
CA VAL A 2 -68.21 -18.50 9.31
C VAL A 2 -66.88 -18.02 9.84
N SER A 3 -65.90 -18.90 9.93
CA SER A 3 -64.49 -18.57 10.23
C SER A 3 -63.84 -17.92 9.02
N GLN A 4 -63.34 -16.73 9.17
CA GLN A 4 -62.49 -16.08 8.15
C GLN A 4 -61.04 -16.44 8.40
N PHE A 5 -60.46 -17.23 7.49
CA PHE A 5 -59.01 -17.39 7.35
C PHE A 5 -58.46 -16.12 6.68
N SER A 6 -57.73 -15.34 7.42
CA SER A 6 -57.02 -14.20 6.88
C SER A 6 -55.63 -14.60 6.39
N SER A 7 -55.38 -14.26 5.17
CA SER A 7 -54.22 -14.54 4.34
C SER A 7 -52.92 -14.10 4.94
N MET A 8 -51.96 -15.02 5.10
CA MET A 8 -50.55 -14.74 5.32
C MET A 8 -49.92 -14.38 3.95
N LYS A 9 -49.87 -13.11 3.64
CA LYS A 9 -49.01 -12.56 2.58
C LYS A 9 -48.57 -11.20 3.08
N ASP A 10 -47.28 -11.14 3.40
CA ASP A 10 -46.37 -10.00 3.30
C ASP A 10 -45.22 -10.20 4.26
N LEU A 11 -44.32 -11.13 3.91
CA LEU A 11 -42.93 -11.04 4.42
C LEU A 11 -42.24 -9.93 3.63
N PRO A 12 -41.69 -8.92 4.28
CA PRO A 12 -40.83 -7.95 3.59
C PRO A 12 -39.59 -8.66 3.06
N THR A 13 -39.40 -8.55 1.76
CA THR A 13 -38.19 -8.90 1.04
C THR A 13 -36.99 -8.33 1.81
N ILE A 14 -36.07 -9.20 2.21
CA ILE A 14 -34.77 -8.79 2.76
C ILE A 14 -34.09 -8.01 1.64
N GLN A 15 -34.16 -6.68 1.73
CA GLN A 15 -33.33 -5.80 0.92
C GLN A 15 -31.89 -6.15 1.21
N ASN A 16 -31.15 -6.49 0.16
CA ASN A 16 -29.71 -6.66 0.17
C ASN A 16 -29.09 -5.48 0.93
N TYR A 17 -28.60 -5.75 2.11
CA TYR A 17 -27.74 -4.84 2.84
C TYR A 17 -26.41 -4.81 2.06
N GLU A 18 -26.35 -3.93 1.06
CA GLU A 18 -25.07 -3.49 0.53
C GLU A 18 -24.35 -2.85 1.71
N THR A 19 -23.37 -3.55 2.26
CA THR A 19 -22.42 -2.98 3.18
C THR A 19 -21.89 -1.71 2.52
N PRO A 20 -22.05 -0.51 3.15
CA PRO A 20 -21.48 0.68 2.58
C PRO A 20 -19.98 0.44 2.47
N SER A 21 -19.49 0.35 1.24
CA SER A 21 -18.07 0.45 0.94
C SER A 21 -17.57 1.68 1.67
N ARG A 22 -16.79 1.50 2.72
CA ARG A 22 -16.13 2.61 3.41
C ARG A 22 -15.13 3.16 2.39
N CYS A 23 -15.58 4.09 1.57
CA CYS A 23 -14.71 4.92 0.76
C CYS A 23 -13.89 5.79 1.73
N HIS A 24 -12.86 5.20 2.32
CA HIS A 24 -11.82 6.00 2.94
C HIS A 24 -11.14 6.76 1.80
N ASP A 25 -11.02 8.07 1.93
CA ASP A 25 -10.24 8.87 1.00
C ASP A 25 -8.88 8.19 0.76
N PRO A 26 -8.42 8.13 -0.49
CA PRO A 26 -7.16 7.46 -0.80
C PRO A 26 -6.01 8.14 -0.06
N ILE A 27 -5.11 7.33 0.49
CA ILE A 27 -3.88 7.84 1.09
C ILE A 27 -2.95 8.25 -0.04
N ARG A 28 -2.49 9.50 -0.04
CA ARG A 28 -1.55 10.00 -1.04
C ARG A 28 -0.13 9.65 -0.63
N ILE A 29 0.56 8.85 -1.44
CA ILE A 29 1.90 8.32 -1.15
C ILE A 29 2.82 8.55 -2.35
N ARG A 30 4.03 9.05 -2.11
CA ARG A 30 5.09 9.18 -3.12
C ARG A 30 5.50 7.81 -3.64
N ALA A 31 5.80 7.73 -4.91
CA ALA A 31 6.14 6.45 -5.54
C ALA A 31 7.34 5.75 -4.88
N HIS A 32 8.44 6.45 -4.54
CA HIS A 32 9.56 5.80 -3.86
C HIS A 32 9.23 5.36 -2.43
N THR A 33 8.30 6.03 -1.76
CA THR A 33 7.87 5.66 -0.40
C THR A 33 7.18 4.29 -0.37
N LEU A 34 6.54 3.86 -1.48
CA LEU A 34 5.97 2.52 -1.61
C LEU A 34 7.03 1.43 -1.33
N LEU A 35 8.28 1.67 -1.71
CA LEU A 35 9.39 0.75 -1.48
C LEU A 35 9.92 0.85 -0.04
N CYS A 36 9.96 2.06 0.53
CA CYS A 36 10.35 2.28 1.92
C CYS A 36 9.43 1.54 2.90
N LEU A 37 8.14 1.50 2.61
CA LEU A 37 7.15 0.79 3.42
C LEU A 37 7.39 -0.72 3.47
N GLN A 38 8.04 -1.34 2.48
CA GLN A 38 8.36 -2.77 2.50
C GLN A 38 9.45 -3.12 3.53
N GLY A 39 10.35 -2.17 3.80
CA GLY A 39 11.49 -2.38 4.71
C GLY A 39 11.39 -1.63 6.03
N PHE A 40 10.28 -0.95 6.30
CA PHE A 40 10.15 -0.15 7.51
C PHE A 40 10.25 -1.01 8.78
N ARG A 41 11.20 -0.68 9.65
CA ARG A 41 11.45 -1.36 10.94
C ARG A 41 11.70 -0.37 12.09
N GLY A 42 11.22 0.87 11.93
CA GLY A 42 11.37 1.91 12.95
C GLY A 42 12.48 2.92 12.68
N GLU A 43 13.09 2.89 11.49
CA GLU A 43 14.08 3.89 11.08
C GLU A 43 13.39 5.14 10.49
N GLY A 44 13.95 6.32 10.75
CA GLY A 44 13.38 7.57 10.23
C GLY A 44 14.13 8.82 10.68
N TYR A 45 13.71 9.97 10.15
CA TYR A 45 14.38 11.26 10.35
C TYR A 45 14.12 11.89 11.73
N SER A 46 13.07 11.49 12.43
CA SER A 46 12.71 11.96 13.77
C SER A 46 11.69 11.01 14.41
N ALA A 47 11.51 11.07 15.73
CA ALA A 47 10.50 10.30 16.44
C ALA A 47 9.09 10.51 15.85
N ARG A 48 8.71 11.77 15.58
CA ARG A 48 7.43 12.12 14.97
C ARG A 48 7.26 11.51 13.57
N PHE A 49 8.32 11.50 12.76
CA PHE A 49 8.30 10.86 11.43
C PHE A 49 8.11 9.35 11.56
N ILE A 50 8.83 8.70 12.49
CA ILE A 50 8.75 7.26 12.74
C ILE A 50 7.34 6.87 13.19
N GLU A 51 6.74 7.61 14.13
CA GLU A 51 5.37 7.39 14.60
C GLU A 51 4.35 7.49 13.47
N ASN A 52 4.47 8.53 12.63
CA ASN A 52 3.60 8.72 11.48
C ASN A 52 3.76 7.58 10.45
N MET A 53 4.99 7.21 10.13
CA MET A 53 5.27 6.10 9.21
C MET A 53 4.75 4.77 9.75
N ALA A 54 4.91 4.50 11.05
CA ALA A 54 4.36 3.32 11.70
C ALA A 54 2.83 3.27 11.65
N ALA A 55 2.17 4.42 11.83
CA ALA A 55 0.72 4.51 11.74
C ALA A 55 0.21 4.21 10.32
N ILE A 56 0.84 4.79 9.29
CA ILE A 56 0.49 4.54 7.88
C ILE A 56 0.80 3.09 7.50
N HIS A 57 1.96 2.56 7.90
CA HIS A 57 2.35 1.18 7.62
C HIS A 57 1.32 0.18 8.21
N ARG A 58 0.92 0.37 9.48
CA ARG A 58 -0.12 -0.46 10.11
C ARG A 58 -1.45 -0.36 9.38
N ARG A 59 -1.92 0.87 9.07
CA ARG A 59 -3.17 1.07 8.35
C ARG A 59 -3.23 0.30 7.03
N LEU A 60 -2.14 0.30 6.27
CA LEU A 60 -2.03 -0.43 5.01
C LEU A 60 -1.92 -1.95 5.20
N ALA A 61 -1.28 -2.39 6.29
CA ALA A 61 -1.19 -3.81 6.62
C ALA A 61 -2.53 -4.38 7.11
N ASP A 62 -3.28 -3.62 7.91
CA ASP A 62 -4.58 -4.01 8.46
C ASP A 62 -5.70 -4.00 7.42
N ASP A 63 -5.59 -3.13 6.40
CA ASP A 63 -6.56 -3.03 5.30
C ASP A 63 -5.86 -3.03 3.93
N PRO A 64 -5.62 -4.21 3.34
CA PRO A 64 -5.06 -4.33 2.00
C PRO A 64 -5.94 -3.72 0.88
N SER A 65 -7.23 -3.48 1.15
CA SER A 65 -8.15 -2.82 0.22
C SER A 65 -8.08 -1.30 0.28
N GLN A 66 -7.32 -0.74 1.24
CA GLN A 66 -7.13 0.71 1.36
C GLN A 66 -6.71 1.32 0.04
N GLY A 67 -7.48 2.30 -0.44
CA GLY A 67 -7.12 3.07 -1.63
C GLY A 67 -5.87 3.90 -1.41
N VAL A 68 -4.97 3.88 -2.37
CA VAL A 68 -3.76 4.71 -2.42
C VAL A 68 -3.73 5.48 -3.72
N GLU A 69 -3.49 6.78 -3.64
CA GLU A 69 -3.17 7.66 -4.76
C GLU A 69 -1.65 7.83 -4.82
N ILE A 70 -1.05 7.49 -5.96
CA ILE A 70 0.40 7.53 -6.14
C ILE A 70 0.80 8.88 -6.70
N ILE A 71 1.75 9.54 -6.06
CA ILE A 71 2.16 10.91 -6.40
C ILE A 71 3.68 11.06 -6.51
N ALA A 72 4.13 12.15 -7.15
CA ALA A 72 5.55 12.55 -7.23
C ALA A 72 5.76 13.91 -6.52
N ALA A 73 5.14 14.10 -5.37
CA ALA A 73 5.18 15.32 -4.56
C ALA A 73 5.22 14.94 -3.06
N PRO A 74 5.49 15.87 -2.14
CA PRO A 74 5.42 15.58 -0.70
C PRO A 74 4.10 14.92 -0.30
N ASP A 75 4.19 13.84 0.44
CA ASP A 75 3.09 12.93 0.77
C ASP A 75 2.68 13.00 2.24
N VAL A 76 1.80 12.07 2.63
CA VAL A 76 1.32 11.94 4.03
C VAL A 76 2.48 11.70 5.02
N LEU A 77 3.57 11.05 4.60
CA LEU A 77 4.74 10.81 5.45
C LEU A 77 5.59 12.09 5.58
N CYS A 78 5.67 12.86 4.51
CA CYS A 78 6.36 14.15 4.50
C CYS A 78 5.76 15.15 5.51
N SER A 79 4.46 15.06 5.83
CA SER A 79 3.80 15.96 6.79
C SER A 79 4.41 15.93 8.20
N ALA A 80 5.09 14.85 8.56
CA ALA A 80 5.80 14.68 9.82
C ALA A 80 7.34 14.74 9.69
N CYS A 81 7.84 14.95 8.46
CA CYS A 81 9.28 14.98 8.17
C CYS A 81 9.90 16.32 8.57
N PRO A 82 11.04 16.33 9.29
CA PRO A 82 11.72 17.58 9.64
C PRO A 82 12.36 18.28 8.43
N HIS A 83 12.46 17.59 7.29
CA HIS A 83 13.05 18.11 6.05
C HIS A 83 12.01 18.60 5.03
N VAL A 84 10.71 18.60 5.36
CA VAL A 84 9.69 19.14 4.47
C VAL A 84 9.61 20.66 4.59
N SER A 85 9.40 21.32 3.47
CA SER A 85 9.16 22.75 3.38
C SER A 85 7.95 23.05 2.47
N THR A 86 7.60 24.34 2.37
CA THR A 86 6.56 24.79 1.43
C THR A 86 6.94 24.56 -0.05
N THR A 87 8.23 24.39 -0.34
CA THR A 87 8.76 24.14 -1.69
C THR A 87 9.12 22.67 -1.94
N GLY A 88 8.85 21.78 -0.98
CA GLY A 88 9.13 20.35 -1.09
C GLY A 88 10.21 19.87 -0.12
N CYS A 89 10.87 18.78 -0.47
CA CYS A 89 11.93 18.15 0.32
C CYS A 89 13.23 18.97 0.33
N LEU A 90 13.84 19.14 1.50
CA LEU A 90 15.12 19.80 1.69
C LEU A 90 16.18 18.88 2.33
N LEU A 91 16.00 17.55 2.28
CA LEU A 91 16.86 16.56 2.96
C LEU A 91 18.37 16.77 2.66
N HIS A 92 18.71 17.10 1.44
CA HIS A 92 20.08 17.36 0.98
C HIS A 92 20.28 18.80 0.50
N GLY A 93 19.43 19.74 0.97
CA GLY A 93 19.45 21.15 0.58
C GLY A 93 18.65 21.46 -0.68
N ALA A 94 18.99 22.57 -1.35
CA ALA A 94 18.33 23.01 -2.57
C ALA A 94 18.46 21.95 -3.67
N GLY A 95 17.34 21.66 -4.35
CA GLY A 95 17.31 20.62 -5.40
C GLY A 95 16.91 19.21 -4.91
N SER A 96 16.81 18.99 -3.60
CA SER A 96 16.36 17.69 -3.08
C SER A 96 15.00 17.27 -3.61
N GLU A 97 14.04 18.19 -3.68
CA GLU A 97 12.71 17.87 -4.21
C GLU A 97 12.77 17.39 -5.67
N HIS A 98 13.59 18.04 -6.51
CA HIS A 98 13.79 17.59 -7.88
C HIS A 98 14.42 16.18 -7.96
N ALA A 99 15.38 15.88 -7.08
CA ALA A 99 15.97 14.55 -7.00
C ALA A 99 14.95 13.49 -6.55
N MET A 100 14.11 13.83 -5.54
CA MET A 100 13.04 12.94 -5.08
C MET A 100 12.00 12.70 -6.18
N GLN A 101 11.60 13.72 -6.92
CA GLN A 101 10.70 13.56 -8.07
C GLN A 101 11.30 12.72 -9.19
N ALA A 102 12.61 12.80 -9.42
CA ALA A 102 13.29 11.94 -10.38
C ALA A 102 13.25 10.48 -9.94
N GLN A 103 13.49 10.22 -8.65
CA GLN A 103 13.35 8.90 -8.05
C GLN A 103 11.91 8.38 -8.11
N ASP A 104 10.91 9.23 -7.82
CA ASP A 104 9.49 8.86 -7.96
C ASP A 104 9.18 8.43 -9.39
N ARG A 105 9.61 9.19 -10.39
CA ARG A 105 9.40 8.85 -11.80
C ARG A 105 10.07 7.54 -12.21
N ASP A 106 11.26 7.24 -11.69
CA ASP A 106 11.93 5.95 -11.95
C ASP A 106 11.11 4.78 -11.36
N VAL A 107 10.58 4.95 -10.14
CA VAL A 107 9.71 3.93 -9.53
C VAL A 107 8.41 3.76 -10.32
N LEU A 108 7.74 4.86 -10.69
CA LEU A 108 6.53 4.82 -11.50
C LEU A 108 6.75 4.05 -12.81
N ALA A 109 7.82 4.37 -13.54
CA ALA A 109 8.15 3.70 -14.79
C ALA A 109 8.38 2.19 -14.62
N ARG A 110 9.05 1.77 -13.53
CA ARG A 110 9.32 0.35 -13.24
C ARG A 110 8.07 -0.43 -12.83
N LEU A 111 7.10 0.23 -12.21
CA LEU A 111 5.85 -0.38 -11.77
C LEU A 111 4.74 -0.29 -12.83
N ASP A 112 5.02 0.29 -14.00
CA ASP A 112 4.03 0.60 -15.03
C ASP A 112 2.85 1.39 -14.46
N LEU A 113 3.18 2.52 -13.79
CA LEU A 113 2.25 3.41 -13.12
C LEU A 113 2.45 4.85 -13.58
N GLN A 114 1.42 5.67 -13.40
CA GLN A 114 1.45 7.11 -13.63
C GLN A 114 1.13 7.88 -12.36
N GLU A 115 1.62 9.12 -12.29
CA GLU A 115 1.22 10.04 -11.22
C GLU A 115 -0.29 10.29 -11.26
N GLY A 116 -0.93 10.15 -10.09
CA GLY A 116 -2.38 10.25 -9.94
C GLY A 116 -3.12 8.92 -10.03
N ASP A 117 -2.46 7.82 -10.37
CA ASP A 117 -3.07 6.50 -10.35
C ASP A 117 -3.58 6.18 -8.94
N ARG A 118 -4.79 5.56 -8.90
CA ARG A 118 -5.47 5.16 -7.67
C ARG A 118 -5.81 3.69 -7.73
N MET A 119 -5.36 2.95 -6.72
CA MET A 119 -5.63 1.51 -6.63
C MET A 119 -5.57 1.02 -5.19
N ALA A 120 -6.01 -0.21 -4.95
CA ALA A 120 -5.89 -0.84 -3.64
C ALA A 120 -4.42 -1.11 -3.28
N TRP A 121 -4.09 -1.04 -2.00
CA TRP A 121 -2.74 -1.36 -1.53
C TRP A 121 -2.26 -2.75 -1.97
N ALA A 122 -3.14 -3.74 -1.91
CA ALA A 122 -2.84 -5.10 -2.38
C ALA A 122 -2.40 -5.15 -3.86
N GLU A 123 -2.99 -4.31 -4.72
CA GLU A 123 -2.61 -4.22 -6.14
C GLU A 123 -1.23 -3.62 -6.30
N ILE A 124 -0.90 -2.56 -5.52
CA ILE A 124 0.43 -1.95 -5.49
C ILE A 124 1.47 -2.99 -5.05
N LEU A 125 1.20 -3.75 -3.98
CA LEU A 125 2.08 -4.82 -3.52
C LEU A 125 2.32 -5.88 -4.61
N ASN A 126 1.27 -6.23 -5.36
CA ASN A 126 1.39 -7.17 -6.47
C ASN A 126 2.31 -6.61 -7.59
N ARG A 127 2.17 -5.34 -7.95
CA ARG A 127 3.05 -4.69 -8.95
C ARG A 127 4.49 -4.63 -8.46
N ILE A 128 4.74 -4.23 -7.21
CA ILE A 128 6.07 -4.22 -6.61
C ILE A 128 6.70 -5.62 -6.69
N ARG A 129 5.97 -6.63 -6.26
CA ARG A 129 6.42 -8.03 -6.21
C ARG A 129 6.81 -8.58 -7.57
N THR A 130 6.05 -8.25 -8.62
CA THR A 130 6.27 -8.77 -9.97
C THR A 130 7.33 -8.01 -10.75
N SER A 131 7.52 -6.72 -10.46
CA SER A 131 8.38 -5.83 -11.25
C SER A 131 9.76 -5.57 -10.62
N LEU A 132 9.90 -5.71 -9.29
CA LEU A 132 11.11 -5.33 -8.57
C LEU A 132 11.67 -6.50 -7.75
N SER A 133 12.97 -6.46 -7.53
CA SER A 133 13.71 -7.34 -6.63
C SER A 133 14.58 -6.51 -5.68
N GLY A 134 15.14 -7.12 -4.65
CA GLY A 134 16.09 -6.44 -3.76
C GLY A 134 17.28 -5.83 -4.49
N ALA A 135 17.74 -6.46 -5.60
CA ALA A 135 18.81 -5.93 -6.43
C ALA A 135 18.43 -4.63 -7.16
N SER A 136 17.15 -4.42 -7.47
CA SER A 136 16.66 -3.19 -8.13
C SER A 136 16.89 -1.94 -7.27
N LEU A 137 16.91 -2.09 -5.93
CA LEU A 137 17.01 -0.97 -4.99
C LEU A 137 18.33 -0.22 -5.08
N THR A 138 19.42 -0.86 -5.44
CA THR A 138 20.73 -0.20 -5.57
C THR A 138 20.68 0.93 -6.60
N ASN A 139 19.97 0.72 -7.70
CA ASN A 139 19.82 1.73 -8.76
C ASN A 139 18.78 2.79 -8.41
N ILE A 140 17.71 2.42 -7.70
CA ILE A 140 16.61 3.33 -7.35
C ILE A 140 16.97 4.19 -6.14
N CYS A 141 17.58 3.56 -5.12
CA CYS A 141 17.76 4.14 -3.77
C CYS A 141 19.23 4.37 -3.41
N GLY A 142 20.14 4.43 -4.38
CA GLY A 142 21.59 4.47 -4.14
C GLY A 142 22.08 5.59 -3.22
N GLN A 143 21.32 6.67 -3.06
CA GLN A 143 21.61 7.80 -2.15
C GLN A 143 20.89 7.69 -0.80
N CYS A 144 20.12 6.62 -0.56
CA CYS A 144 19.38 6.45 0.68
C CYS A 144 20.30 5.99 1.81
N GLN A 145 20.33 6.75 2.91
CA GLN A 145 21.15 6.46 4.09
C GLN A 145 20.80 5.12 4.77
N TRP A 146 19.59 4.60 4.57
CA TRP A 146 19.16 3.32 5.15
C TRP A 146 19.34 2.12 4.20
N LEU A 147 19.79 2.34 2.98
CA LEU A 147 19.96 1.25 2.01
C LEU A 147 20.93 0.16 2.52
N SER A 148 21.99 0.60 3.22
CA SER A 148 23.01 -0.30 3.81
C SER A 148 22.48 -1.22 4.92
N LEU A 149 21.36 -0.88 5.56
CA LEU A 149 20.71 -1.73 6.56
C LEU A 149 20.09 -3.00 5.97
N GLY A 150 19.84 -3.01 4.65
CA GLY A 150 19.28 -4.15 3.95
C GLY A 150 17.78 -4.38 4.15
N TYR A 151 17.11 -3.64 5.01
CA TYR A 151 15.70 -3.86 5.39
C TYR A 151 14.73 -3.80 4.22
N CYS A 152 14.90 -2.81 3.32
CA CYS A 152 14.05 -2.68 2.13
C CYS A 152 14.26 -3.86 1.17
N ARG A 153 15.52 -4.31 1.01
CA ARG A 153 15.84 -5.49 0.20
C ARG A 153 15.16 -6.74 0.77
N ASP A 154 15.32 -6.97 2.07
CA ASP A 154 14.75 -8.13 2.74
C ASP A 154 13.22 -8.10 2.68
N GLY A 155 12.61 -6.92 2.84
CA GLY A 155 11.16 -6.73 2.71
C GLY A 155 10.64 -7.04 1.31
N LEU A 156 11.35 -6.61 0.26
CA LEU A 156 10.99 -6.95 -1.12
C LEU A 156 11.12 -8.46 -1.38
N GLU A 157 12.17 -9.11 -0.91
CA GLU A 157 12.33 -10.55 -1.11
C GLU A 157 11.27 -11.36 -0.35
N LEU A 158 10.90 -10.93 0.86
CA LEU A 158 9.78 -11.54 1.60
C LEU A 158 8.45 -11.37 0.85
N LEU A 159 8.18 -10.17 0.32
CA LEU A 159 6.98 -9.90 -0.48
C LEU A 159 6.94 -10.80 -1.74
N ARG A 160 8.08 -11.04 -2.38
CA ARG A 160 8.18 -11.93 -3.54
C ARG A 160 7.95 -13.40 -3.17
N ALA A 161 8.50 -13.83 -2.04
CA ALA A 161 8.38 -15.21 -1.57
C ALA A 161 6.94 -15.57 -1.15
N SER A 162 6.18 -14.62 -0.60
CA SER A 162 4.81 -14.83 -0.12
C SER A 162 3.83 -15.28 -1.22
N ALA A 163 4.15 -15.07 -2.49
CA ALA A 163 3.33 -15.50 -3.63
C ALA A 163 3.64 -16.90 -4.13
N GLN A 164 4.72 -17.51 -3.67
CA GLN A 164 5.15 -18.84 -4.12
C GLN A 164 4.56 -19.96 -3.26
N CYS A 165 3.79 -19.63 -2.22
CA CYS A 165 3.07 -20.62 -1.44
C CYS A 165 1.78 -21.01 -2.21
N PRO A 166 1.70 -22.16 -2.88
CA PRO A 166 0.46 -22.62 -3.49
C PRO A 166 -0.55 -22.84 -2.39
N THR A 167 -1.75 -22.26 -2.52
CA THR A 167 -2.88 -22.67 -1.70
C THR A 167 -3.06 -24.17 -1.85
N PRO A 168 -3.09 -24.96 -0.75
CA PRO A 168 -3.38 -26.38 -0.87
C PRO A 168 -4.74 -26.52 -1.53
N SER A 169 -4.76 -27.13 -2.73
CA SER A 169 -5.99 -27.51 -3.41
C SER A 169 -6.66 -28.56 -2.55
N PHE A 170 -7.71 -28.20 -1.86
CA PHE A 170 -8.55 -29.15 -1.13
C PHE A 170 -9.38 -29.92 -2.19
N ASN A 171 -8.77 -30.94 -2.79
CA ASN A 171 -9.49 -31.94 -3.57
C ASN A 171 -10.25 -32.83 -2.57
N GLY A 172 -11.48 -32.43 -2.26
CA GLY A 172 -12.43 -33.31 -1.60
C GLY A 172 -12.82 -34.42 -2.54
N GLN A 173 -12.12 -35.54 -2.52
CA GLN A 173 -12.65 -36.80 -2.99
C GLN A 173 -13.58 -37.32 -1.89
N MET A 174 -14.89 -37.11 -2.10
CA MET A 174 -15.89 -37.90 -1.41
C MET A 174 -15.85 -39.30 -2.04
N GLU A 175 -15.25 -40.25 -1.36
CA GLU A 175 -15.45 -41.66 -1.64
C GLU A 175 -16.75 -42.07 -0.95
N ASP A 176 -17.81 -42.27 -1.75
CA ASP A 176 -19.00 -42.98 -1.37
C ASP A 176 -18.68 -44.49 -1.27
N SER A 177 -18.96 -45.05 -0.08
CA SER A 177 -19.12 -46.49 0.11
C SER A 177 -20.26 -46.74 1.09
#